data_2d598e3622f773956c96bb1e2cb38484
#
_entry.id   2d598e3622f773956c96bb1e2cb38484
#
_cell.length_a   1.000
_cell.length_b   1.000
_cell.length_c   1.000
_cell.angle_alpha   90.00
_cell.angle_beta   90.00
_cell.angle_gamma   90.00
#
_symmetry.space_group_name_H-M   'P 1'
#
loop_
_entity.id
_entity.type
_entity.pdbx_description
1 polymer ?
#
loop_
_entity_poly.entity_id
_entity_poly.type
_entity_poly.pdbx_seq_one_letter_code
_entity_poly.pdbx_strand_id
1 'polypeptide(L)'
;MGQWFEAFFEKRGYEVLISSRRTPLSNKELVQKSDVVIISVPIRVTVEIIKEVGPYIAPEALLMDFTSLKKASVEAMLKYSKSEVMGAHPLFGPNIESLKGQTIILCPARGESWLPWLKEVFKEAYLEITTPEKHDQIMAVIQALTHFFLLGFALILKESPFSMETLMRYATPNFQIISQRIFHLNHQNPEIYASIQFDNPFYHEKILPLCWEVLERLKKIIQDQNYEEFLKIFQELEDFLGNYSSPQKGF
;
A
#
# COMPACT_ATOMS: atom_id res chain seq x y z
N MET A 1 1.53 0.14 -12.01
CA MET A 1 0.21 0.78 -11.77
C MET A 1 -0.14 1.70 -12.93
N GLY A 2 0.72 2.65 -13.35
CA GLY A 2 0.39 3.59 -14.44
C GLY A 2 -0.16 2.92 -15.70
N GLN A 3 0.53 1.94 -16.26
CA GLN A 3 0.08 1.22 -17.47
C GLN A 3 -1.26 0.47 -17.28
N TRP A 4 -1.52 -0.06 -16.08
CA TRP A 4 -2.79 -0.71 -15.81
C TRP A 4 -3.94 0.30 -15.82
N PHE A 5 -3.74 1.47 -15.17
CA PHE A 5 -4.74 2.53 -15.16
C PHE A 5 -4.89 3.22 -16.52
N GLU A 6 -3.82 3.33 -17.33
CA GLU A 6 -3.91 3.75 -18.73
C GLU A 6 -4.94 2.91 -19.48
N ALA A 7 -4.73 1.59 -19.53
CA ALA A 7 -5.67 0.67 -20.20
C ALA A 7 -7.08 0.68 -19.56
N PHE A 8 -7.18 0.90 -18.25
CA PHE A 8 -8.45 1.00 -17.54
C PHE A 8 -9.27 2.23 -17.98
N PHE A 9 -8.63 3.40 -18.11
CA PHE A 9 -9.29 4.63 -18.52
C PHE A 9 -9.61 4.63 -20.02
N GLU A 10 -8.68 4.17 -20.88
CA GLU A 10 -8.93 4.05 -22.33
C GLU A 10 -10.15 3.17 -22.64
N LYS A 11 -10.29 2.01 -21.97
CA LYS A 11 -11.45 1.13 -22.10
C LYS A 11 -12.77 1.79 -21.72
N ARG A 12 -12.72 2.87 -20.94
CA ARG A 12 -13.90 3.68 -20.55
C ARG A 12 -14.13 4.91 -21.41
N GLY A 13 -13.35 5.06 -22.48
CA GLY A 13 -13.50 6.13 -23.47
C GLY A 13 -12.83 7.45 -23.09
N TYR A 14 -11.95 7.45 -22.08
CA TYR A 14 -11.16 8.65 -21.76
C TYR A 14 -9.95 8.76 -22.69
N GLU A 15 -9.59 9.98 -23.07
CA GLU A 15 -8.32 10.26 -23.68
C GLU A 15 -7.20 10.21 -22.62
N VAL A 16 -6.21 9.36 -22.81
CA VAL A 16 -5.12 9.15 -21.83
C VAL A 16 -3.80 9.63 -22.40
N LEU A 17 -3.15 10.53 -21.68
CA LEU A 17 -1.82 11.03 -21.99
C LEU A 17 -0.81 10.42 -21.01
N ILE A 18 0.29 9.88 -21.52
CA ILE A 18 1.36 9.31 -20.70
C ILE A 18 2.65 10.11 -20.87
N SER A 19 3.25 10.47 -19.73
CA SER A 19 4.62 10.99 -19.70
C SER A 19 5.51 10.10 -18.86
N SER A 20 6.69 9.82 -19.37
CA SER A 20 7.73 9.05 -18.72
C SER A 20 9.09 9.45 -19.29
N ARG A 21 10.19 8.94 -18.72
CA ARG A 21 11.54 9.13 -19.29
C ARG A 21 11.71 8.62 -20.73
N ARG A 22 10.75 7.87 -21.26
CA ARG A 22 10.81 7.23 -22.60
C ARG A 22 9.76 7.79 -23.58
N THR A 23 8.91 8.71 -23.15
CA THR A 23 7.89 9.31 -24.00
C THR A 23 8.33 10.69 -24.48
N PRO A 24 7.93 11.13 -25.68
CA PRO A 24 8.27 12.46 -26.20
C PRO A 24 7.53 13.59 -25.47
N LEU A 25 6.36 13.30 -24.88
CA LEU A 25 5.56 14.27 -24.15
C LEU A 25 6.22 14.58 -22.80
N SER A 26 6.50 15.85 -22.54
CA SER A 26 7.04 16.27 -21.24
C SER A 26 5.97 16.26 -20.15
N ASN A 27 6.39 16.13 -18.87
CA ASN A 27 5.50 16.21 -17.73
C ASN A 27 4.67 17.51 -17.74
N LYS A 28 5.33 18.64 -18.06
CA LYS A 28 4.69 19.95 -18.10
C LYS A 28 3.60 20.05 -19.18
N GLU A 29 3.89 19.59 -20.39
CA GLU A 29 2.92 19.61 -21.50
C GLU A 29 1.71 18.71 -21.21
N LEU A 30 1.97 17.54 -20.58
CA LEU A 30 0.91 16.62 -20.18
C LEU A 30 -0.06 17.30 -19.21
N VAL A 31 0.44 17.86 -18.09
CA VAL A 31 -0.43 18.43 -17.06
C VAL A 31 -1.22 19.65 -17.51
N GLN A 32 -0.69 20.41 -18.46
CA GLN A 32 -1.38 21.56 -19.05
C GLN A 32 -2.57 21.19 -19.96
N LYS A 33 -2.62 19.92 -20.41
CA LYS A 33 -3.66 19.41 -21.31
C LYS A 33 -4.65 18.47 -20.61
N SER A 34 -4.48 18.23 -19.30
CA SER A 34 -5.22 17.21 -18.58
C SER A 34 -6.20 17.81 -17.57
N ASP A 35 -7.44 17.32 -17.56
CA ASP A 35 -8.42 17.62 -16.54
C ASP A 35 -8.14 16.82 -15.24
N VAL A 36 -7.54 15.64 -15.36
CA VAL A 36 -7.13 14.78 -14.24
C VAL A 36 -5.68 14.38 -14.41
N VAL A 37 -4.86 14.71 -13.44
CA VAL A 37 -3.43 14.37 -13.40
C VAL A 37 -3.19 13.33 -12.31
N ILE A 38 -2.64 12.17 -12.69
CA ILE A 38 -2.35 11.07 -11.77
C ILE A 38 -0.84 10.84 -11.70
N ILE A 39 -0.26 11.07 -10.53
CA ILE A 39 1.15 10.79 -10.26
C ILE A 39 1.31 9.31 -9.89
N SER A 40 1.91 8.53 -10.79
CA SER A 40 2.14 7.08 -10.61
C SER A 40 3.61 6.74 -10.82
N VAL A 41 4.47 7.30 -9.98
CA VAL A 41 5.92 7.14 -9.98
C VAL A 41 6.38 6.48 -8.66
N PRO A 42 7.64 6.01 -8.55
CA PRO A 42 8.17 5.52 -7.27
C PRO A 42 8.03 6.55 -6.14
N ILE A 43 7.70 6.09 -4.93
CA ILE A 43 7.39 6.94 -3.76
C ILE A 43 8.47 8.03 -3.56
N ARG A 44 9.75 7.66 -3.64
CA ARG A 44 10.88 8.56 -3.38
C ARG A 44 11.01 9.74 -4.32
N VAL A 45 10.47 9.65 -5.54
CA VAL A 45 10.52 10.76 -6.51
C VAL A 45 9.18 11.49 -6.64
N THR A 46 8.14 11.02 -5.95
CA THR A 46 6.78 11.57 -6.05
C THR A 46 6.73 13.05 -5.69
N VAL A 47 7.35 13.45 -4.58
CA VAL A 47 7.36 14.85 -4.13
C VAL A 47 8.07 15.76 -5.12
N GLU A 48 9.17 15.30 -5.72
CA GLU A 48 9.92 16.07 -6.73
C GLU A 48 9.09 16.28 -7.99
N ILE A 49 8.44 15.23 -8.48
CA ILE A 49 7.55 15.33 -9.65
C ILE A 49 6.37 16.26 -9.36
N ILE A 50 5.73 16.14 -8.19
CA ILE A 50 4.65 17.05 -7.79
C ILE A 50 5.13 18.50 -7.76
N LYS A 51 6.33 18.78 -7.23
CA LYS A 51 6.92 20.11 -7.21
C LYS A 51 7.20 20.66 -8.62
N GLU A 52 7.65 19.79 -9.52
CA GLU A 52 7.90 20.14 -10.92
C GLU A 52 6.61 20.54 -11.66
N VAL A 53 5.56 19.70 -11.54
CA VAL A 53 4.35 19.84 -12.39
C VAL A 53 3.24 20.64 -11.75
N GLY A 54 3.14 20.65 -10.42
CA GLY A 54 2.04 21.27 -9.67
C GLY A 54 1.72 22.71 -10.06
N PRO A 55 2.73 23.60 -10.30
CA PRO A 55 2.47 24.99 -10.72
C PRO A 55 1.81 25.15 -12.09
N TYR A 56 1.78 24.10 -12.89
CA TYR A 56 1.25 24.13 -14.27
C TYR A 56 -0.11 23.48 -14.42
N ILE A 57 -0.63 22.87 -13.33
CA ILE A 57 -1.96 22.22 -13.30
C ILE A 57 -3.03 23.29 -13.14
N ALA A 58 -4.09 23.22 -13.93
CA ALA A 58 -5.21 24.16 -13.86
C ALA A 58 -5.92 24.07 -12.49
N PRO A 59 -6.42 25.20 -11.95
CA PRO A 59 -7.10 25.20 -10.63
C PRO A 59 -8.32 24.29 -10.54
N GLU A 60 -9.07 24.13 -11.65
CA GLU A 60 -10.24 23.29 -11.77
C GLU A 60 -9.93 21.81 -12.01
N ALA A 61 -8.69 21.47 -12.36
CA ALA A 61 -8.25 20.10 -12.58
C ALA A 61 -8.09 19.34 -11.27
N LEU A 62 -8.13 18.01 -11.36
CA LEU A 62 -7.81 17.11 -10.25
C LEU A 62 -6.34 16.70 -10.30
N LEU A 63 -5.60 16.91 -9.22
CA LEU A 63 -4.29 16.30 -9.01
C LEU A 63 -4.41 15.17 -7.98
N MET A 64 -3.99 13.97 -8.37
CA MET A 64 -3.98 12.80 -7.50
C MET A 64 -2.73 11.95 -7.66
N ASP A 65 -2.47 11.06 -6.73
CA ASP A 65 -1.36 10.10 -6.77
C ASP A 65 -1.83 8.68 -6.46
N PHE A 66 -1.01 7.69 -6.82
CA PHE A 66 -1.24 6.26 -6.52
C PHE A 66 -0.12 5.65 -5.65
N THR A 67 0.58 6.45 -4.88
CA THR A 67 1.64 5.95 -3.99
C THR A 67 1.08 5.22 -2.77
N SER A 68 1.92 4.39 -2.15
CA SER A 68 1.52 3.62 -0.95
C SER A 68 1.57 4.42 0.35
N LEU A 69 2.10 5.64 0.35
CA LEU A 69 2.10 6.58 1.47
C LEU A 69 1.42 7.87 1.05
N LYS A 70 0.56 8.41 1.92
CA LYS A 70 -0.33 9.52 1.54
C LYS A 70 0.11 10.87 2.09
N LYS A 71 0.64 10.92 3.32
CA LYS A 71 0.90 12.20 3.97
C LYS A 71 1.83 13.08 3.14
N ALA A 72 3.00 12.60 2.82
CA ALA A 72 4.01 13.40 2.10
C ALA A 72 3.56 13.81 0.69
N SER A 73 2.90 12.91 -0.06
CA SER A 73 2.40 13.22 -1.41
C SER A 73 1.28 14.25 -1.37
N VAL A 74 0.32 14.11 -0.45
CA VAL A 74 -0.82 15.03 -0.32
C VAL A 74 -0.34 16.42 0.14
N GLU A 75 0.54 16.49 1.14
CA GLU A 75 1.14 17.77 1.58
C GLU A 75 1.88 18.46 0.41
N ALA A 76 2.62 17.70 -0.40
CA ALA A 76 3.28 18.26 -1.58
C ALA A 76 2.28 18.78 -2.63
N MET A 77 1.23 18.00 -2.92
CA MET A 77 0.16 18.42 -3.85
C MET A 77 -0.53 19.70 -3.38
N LEU A 78 -0.87 19.79 -2.09
CA LEU A 78 -1.46 21.01 -1.50
C LEU A 78 -0.53 22.22 -1.58
N LYS A 79 0.77 22.02 -1.37
CA LYS A 79 1.78 23.09 -1.36
C LYS A 79 2.11 23.61 -2.76
N TYR A 80 2.23 22.74 -3.74
CA TYR A 80 2.80 23.09 -5.04
C TYR A 80 1.77 23.24 -6.15
N SER A 81 0.49 22.89 -5.93
CA SER A 81 -0.58 23.12 -6.90
C SER A 81 -1.67 24.02 -6.33
N LYS A 82 -2.52 24.55 -7.23
CA LYS A 82 -3.78 25.25 -6.89
C LYS A 82 -5.02 24.43 -7.23
N SER A 83 -4.83 23.25 -7.85
CA SER A 83 -5.87 22.34 -8.30
C SER A 83 -6.60 21.67 -7.14
N GLU A 84 -7.71 20.98 -7.39
CA GLU A 84 -8.24 20.02 -6.42
C GLU A 84 -7.24 18.90 -6.15
N VAL A 85 -7.21 18.38 -4.91
CA VAL A 85 -6.20 17.40 -4.46
C VAL A 85 -6.87 16.20 -3.84
N MET A 86 -6.52 15.01 -4.35
CA MET A 86 -6.98 13.72 -3.86
C MET A 86 -5.79 12.75 -3.73
N GLY A 87 -5.46 12.31 -2.53
CA GLY A 87 -4.61 11.15 -2.37
C GLY A 87 -5.38 9.89 -2.72
N ALA A 88 -4.78 8.97 -3.45
CA ALA A 88 -5.37 7.65 -3.68
C ALA A 88 -4.35 6.53 -3.48
N HIS A 89 -4.80 5.39 -2.95
CA HIS A 89 -3.98 4.20 -2.80
C HIS A 89 -4.75 2.96 -3.22
N PRO A 90 -4.54 2.45 -4.43
CA PRO A 90 -5.00 1.13 -4.83
C PRO A 90 -4.28 0.05 -4.01
N LEU A 91 -5.03 -0.73 -3.21
CA LEU A 91 -4.47 -1.79 -2.35
C LEU A 91 -4.22 -3.10 -3.12
N PHE A 92 -3.79 -2.97 -4.37
CA PHE A 92 -3.52 -4.11 -5.25
C PHE A 92 -2.35 -3.81 -6.19
N GLY A 93 -1.73 -4.86 -6.71
CA GLY A 93 -0.70 -4.75 -7.74
C GLY A 93 -1.29 -4.71 -9.15
N PRO A 94 -0.47 -4.46 -10.18
CA PRO A 94 -0.93 -4.34 -11.58
C PRO A 94 -1.39 -5.66 -12.22
N ASN A 95 -1.27 -6.78 -11.53
CA ASN A 95 -1.61 -8.12 -12.06
C ASN A 95 -3.04 -8.52 -11.72
N ILE A 96 -4.00 -7.60 -11.80
CA ILE A 96 -5.43 -7.85 -11.64
C ILE A 96 -6.18 -7.68 -12.96
N GLU A 97 -7.25 -8.41 -13.13
CA GLU A 97 -8.08 -8.34 -14.35
C GLU A 97 -9.08 -7.18 -14.30
N SER A 98 -9.61 -6.87 -13.12
CA SER A 98 -10.62 -5.82 -12.92
C SER A 98 -10.58 -5.24 -11.50
N LEU A 99 -11.32 -4.15 -11.27
CA LEU A 99 -11.47 -3.55 -9.94
C LEU A 99 -12.43 -4.32 -9.02
N LYS A 100 -13.15 -5.31 -9.53
CA LYS A 100 -14.12 -6.07 -8.73
C LYS A 100 -13.44 -6.76 -7.56
N GLY A 101 -13.92 -6.48 -6.35
CA GLY A 101 -13.35 -7.02 -5.11
C GLY A 101 -12.05 -6.35 -4.64
N GLN A 102 -11.53 -5.38 -5.40
CA GLN A 102 -10.35 -4.62 -5.00
C GLN A 102 -10.74 -3.45 -4.09
N THR A 103 -9.80 -2.96 -3.32
CA THR A 103 -9.99 -1.77 -2.47
C THR A 103 -9.12 -0.61 -2.97
N ILE A 104 -9.71 0.58 -3.05
CA ILE A 104 -8.99 1.83 -3.29
C ILE A 104 -9.29 2.77 -2.12
N ILE A 105 -8.24 3.28 -1.48
CA ILE A 105 -8.39 4.30 -0.44
C ILE A 105 -8.30 5.66 -1.10
N LEU A 106 -9.23 6.56 -0.73
CA LEU A 106 -9.24 7.95 -1.16
C LEU A 106 -9.02 8.86 0.05
N CYS A 107 -8.13 9.83 -0.11
CA CYS A 107 -7.82 10.85 0.89
C CYS A 107 -8.11 12.24 0.30
N PRO A 108 -9.35 12.73 0.38
CA PRO A 108 -9.69 14.08 -0.05
C PRO A 108 -8.92 15.13 0.75
N ALA A 109 -8.33 16.13 0.07
CA ALA A 109 -7.50 17.12 0.75
C ALA A 109 -7.81 18.57 0.35
N ARG A 110 -8.21 18.83 -0.89
CA ARG A 110 -8.70 20.13 -1.33
C ARG A 110 -9.72 19.96 -2.45
N GLY A 111 -10.91 20.55 -2.27
CA GLY A 111 -12.03 20.46 -3.20
C GLY A 111 -12.75 19.11 -3.10
N GLU A 112 -13.99 19.07 -3.60
CA GLU A 112 -14.83 17.87 -3.58
C GLU A 112 -15.56 17.66 -4.91
N SER A 113 -15.34 18.52 -5.92
CA SER A 113 -16.11 18.48 -7.17
C SER A 113 -15.82 17.21 -7.98
N TRP A 114 -14.63 16.63 -7.84
CA TRP A 114 -14.22 15.40 -8.51
C TRP A 114 -14.60 14.10 -7.76
N LEU A 115 -15.03 14.19 -6.51
CA LEU A 115 -15.39 12.99 -5.72
C LEU A 115 -16.53 12.17 -6.31
N PRO A 116 -17.62 12.77 -6.85
CA PRO A 116 -18.67 12.02 -7.54
C PRO A 116 -18.16 11.25 -8.77
N TRP A 117 -17.29 11.89 -9.56
CA TRP A 117 -16.64 11.25 -10.71
C TRP A 117 -15.78 10.07 -10.30
N LEU A 118 -14.93 10.22 -9.26
CA LEU A 118 -14.09 9.14 -8.74
C LEU A 118 -14.94 7.96 -8.25
N LYS A 119 -16.06 8.23 -7.55
CA LYS A 119 -16.99 7.18 -7.10
C LYS A 119 -17.61 6.43 -8.27
N GLU A 120 -17.96 7.11 -9.35
CA GLU A 120 -18.52 6.46 -10.55
C GLU A 120 -17.45 5.67 -11.30
N VAL A 121 -16.26 6.23 -11.52
CA VAL A 121 -15.16 5.58 -12.24
C VAL A 121 -14.70 4.31 -11.52
N PHE A 122 -14.63 4.35 -10.20
CA PHE A 122 -14.13 3.24 -9.38
C PHE A 122 -15.24 2.41 -8.71
N LYS A 123 -16.50 2.51 -9.20
CA LYS A 123 -17.69 1.87 -8.59
C LYS A 123 -17.61 0.35 -8.44
N GLU A 124 -16.75 -0.32 -9.20
CA GLU A 124 -16.52 -1.76 -9.09
C GLU A 124 -15.60 -2.13 -7.91
N ALA A 125 -14.84 -1.15 -7.39
CA ALA A 125 -13.97 -1.32 -6.22
C ALA A 125 -14.71 -0.99 -4.92
N TYR A 126 -14.20 -1.49 -3.81
CA TYR A 126 -14.53 -0.96 -2.49
C TYR A 126 -13.76 0.34 -2.28
N LEU A 127 -14.48 1.44 -2.04
CA LEU A 127 -13.88 2.74 -1.77
C LEU A 127 -13.91 3.02 -0.27
N GLU A 128 -12.73 3.26 0.29
CA GLU A 128 -12.57 3.71 1.67
C GLU A 128 -12.10 5.16 1.67
N ILE A 129 -12.78 6.04 2.42
CA ILE A 129 -12.44 7.46 2.50
C ILE A 129 -11.86 7.74 3.88
N THR A 130 -10.67 8.35 3.92
CA THR A 130 -9.96 8.65 5.16
C THR A 130 -9.03 9.86 5.01
N THR A 131 -8.34 10.24 6.09
CA THR A 131 -7.28 11.27 6.02
C THR A 131 -5.93 10.67 5.66
N PRO A 132 -5.00 11.44 5.09
CA PRO A 132 -3.64 10.97 4.79
C PRO A 132 -2.91 10.41 6.02
N GLU A 133 -3.06 11.05 7.17
CA GLU A 133 -2.44 10.63 8.43
C GLU A 133 -2.96 9.29 8.91
N LYS A 134 -4.30 9.14 8.95
CA LYS A 134 -4.93 7.88 9.37
C LYS A 134 -4.62 6.76 8.39
N HIS A 135 -4.57 7.07 7.08
CA HIS A 135 -4.12 6.13 6.07
C HIS A 135 -2.73 5.58 6.41
N ASP A 136 -1.73 6.44 6.62
CA ASP A 136 -0.35 6.01 6.85
C ASP A 136 -0.19 5.26 8.18
N GLN A 137 -0.98 5.60 9.21
CA GLN A 137 -1.07 4.84 10.46
C GLN A 137 -1.59 3.42 10.23
N ILE A 138 -2.65 3.26 9.44
CA ILE A 138 -3.21 1.94 9.10
C ILE A 138 -2.21 1.15 8.24
N MET A 139 -1.57 1.79 7.25
CA MET A 139 -0.58 1.14 6.39
C MET A 139 0.68 0.70 7.15
N ALA A 140 1.04 1.36 8.24
CA ALA A 140 2.11 0.91 9.13
C ALA A 140 1.84 -0.50 9.68
N VAL A 141 0.57 -0.83 9.94
CA VAL A 141 0.17 -2.15 10.44
C VAL A 141 -0.06 -3.12 9.29
N ILE A 142 -0.97 -2.80 8.35
CA ILE A 142 -1.41 -3.78 7.35
C ILE A 142 -0.41 -3.99 6.20
N GLN A 143 0.50 -3.04 5.96
CA GLN A 143 1.56 -3.19 4.96
C GLN A 143 2.94 -3.36 5.59
N ALA A 144 3.45 -2.36 6.31
CA ALA A 144 4.82 -2.38 6.78
C ALA A 144 5.09 -3.55 7.74
N LEU A 145 4.26 -3.74 8.77
CA LEU A 145 4.41 -4.85 9.72
C LEU A 145 4.26 -6.21 9.03
N THR A 146 3.27 -6.36 8.14
CA THR A 146 3.08 -7.61 7.38
C THR A 146 4.30 -7.94 6.53
N HIS A 147 4.84 -6.96 5.80
CA HIS A 147 6.04 -7.17 4.99
C HIS A 147 7.27 -7.47 5.84
N PHE A 148 7.42 -6.82 6.99
CA PHE A 148 8.50 -7.10 7.94
C PHE A 148 8.51 -8.57 8.38
N PHE A 149 7.35 -9.10 8.78
CA PHE A 149 7.25 -10.51 9.20
C PHE A 149 7.47 -11.48 8.04
N LEU A 150 6.97 -11.21 6.85
CA LEU A 150 7.21 -12.05 5.68
C LEU A 150 8.68 -12.06 5.29
N LEU A 151 9.36 -10.91 5.31
CA LEU A 151 10.80 -10.80 5.06
C LEU A 151 11.61 -11.52 6.15
N GLY A 152 11.28 -11.30 7.42
CA GLY A 152 11.93 -11.98 8.54
C GLY A 152 11.80 -13.49 8.45
N PHE A 153 10.60 -13.99 8.17
CA PHE A 153 10.37 -15.43 7.97
C PHE A 153 11.18 -15.98 6.78
N ALA A 154 11.21 -15.25 5.65
CA ALA A 154 12.01 -15.64 4.49
C ALA A 154 13.51 -15.72 4.79
N LEU A 155 14.05 -14.74 5.54
CA LEU A 155 15.45 -14.73 5.97
C LEU A 155 15.76 -15.90 6.90
N ILE A 156 14.88 -16.24 7.85
CA ILE A 156 15.04 -17.41 8.72
C ILE A 156 15.04 -18.70 7.89
N LEU A 157 14.13 -18.82 6.91
CA LEU A 157 14.11 -19.99 6.02
C LEU A 157 15.41 -20.11 5.21
N LYS A 158 15.97 -18.99 4.73
CA LYS A 158 17.24 -18.95 4.00
C LYS A 158 18.41 -19.47 4.84
N GLU A 159 18.45 -19.17 6.13
CA GLU A 159 19.48 -19.64 7.06
C GLU A 159 19.20 -21.06 7.61
N SER A 160 18.01 -21.63 7.32
CA SER A 160 17.66 -23.01 7.70
C SER A 160 18.54 -24.04 6.97
N PRO A 161 18.87 -25.17 7.59
CA PRO A 161 19.67 -26.23 6.95
C PRO A 161 18.89 -27.02 5.87
N PHE A 162 17.61 -26.71 5.66
CA PHE A 162 16.74 -27.46 4.75
C PHE A 162 16.45 -26.67 3.48
N SER A 163 16.43 -27.32 2.32
CA SER A 163 15.98 -26.71 1.07
C SER A 163 14.47 -26.45 1.08
N MET A 164 14.02 -25.44 0.33
CA MET A 164 12.58 -25.17 0.17
C MET A 164 11.81 -26.37 -0.37
N GLU A 165 12.42 -27.16 -1.26
CA GLU A 165 11.82 -28.40 -1.78
C GLU A 165 11.55 -29.39 -0.64
N THR A 166 12.53 -29.57 0.25
CA THR A 166 12.37 -30.44 1.42
C THR A 166 11.27 -29.90 2.34
N LEU A 167 11.30 -28.61 2.68
CA LEU A 167 10.31 -28.01 3.56
C LEU A 167 8.90 -28.14 3.00
N MET A 168 8.72 -27.96 1.69
CA MET A 168 7.40 -28.08 1.05
C MET A 168 6.84 -29.51 1.06
N ARG A 169 7.68 -30.56 1.09
CA ARG A 169 7.20 -31.95 1.27
C ARG A 169 6.60 -32.22 2.65
N TYR A 170 6.99 -31.47 3.66
CA TYR A 170 6.48 -31.56 5.04
C TYR A 170 5.54 -30.40 5.41
N ALA A 171 5.14 -29.59 4.44
CA ALA A 171 4.44 -28.35 4.68
C ALA A 171 3.04 -28.55 5.29
N THR A 172 2.81 -27.93 6.42
CA THR A 172 1.45 -27.76 6.96
C THR A 172 0.65 -26.75 6.12
N PRO A 173 -0.70 -26.71 6.19
CA PRO A 173 -1.50 -25.71 5.48
C PRO A 173 -1.05 -24.26 5.75
N ASN A 174 -0.75 -23.91 7.00
CA ASN A 174 -0.27 -22.58 7.36
C ASN A 174 1.09 -22.26 6.71
N PHE A 175 2.02 -23.23 6.71
CA PHE A 175 3.32 -23.05 6.06
C PHE A 175 3.18 -22.84 4.55
N GLN A 176 2.26 -23.54 3.90
CA GLN A 176 2.00 -23.39 2.46
C GLN A 176 1.50 -21.97 2.14
N ILE A 177 0.55 -21.44 2.92
CA ILE A 177 0.03 -20.08 2.73
C ILE A 177 1.15 -19.05 2.88
N ILE A 178 1.94 -19.13 3.97
CA ILE A 178 3.04 -18.20 4.22
C ILE A 178 4.09 -18.28 3.11
N SER A 179 4.47 -19.50 2.69
CA SER A 179 5.45 -19.72 1.62
C SER A 179 5.00 -19.14 0.28
N GLN A 180 3.71 -19.25 -0.06
CA GLN A 180 3.14 -18.63 -1.26
C GLN A 180 3.23 -17.10 -1.19
N ARG A 181 2.99 -16.49 -0.03
CA ARG A 181 3.10 -15.04 0.16
C ARG A 181 4.55 -14.56 0.03
N ILE A 182 5.51 -15.30 0.61
CA ILE A 182 6.94 -15.01 0.46
C ILE A 182 7.38 -15.13 -1.00
N PHE A 183 6.95 -16.18 -1.70
CA PHE A 183 7.26 -16.36 -3.12
C PHE A 183 6.72 -15.19 -3.95
N HIS A 184 5.48 -14.78 -3.70
CA HIS A 184 4.89 -13.62 -4.36
C HIS A 184 5.66 -12.33 -4.08
N LEU A 185 6.06 -12.09 -2.83
CA LEU A 185 6.85 -10.93 -2.43
C LEU A 185 8.19 -10.85 -3.19
N ASN A 186 8.87 -11.96 -3.37
CA ASN A 186 10.16 -12.02 -4.06
C ASN A 186 10.09 -11.65 -5.56
N HIS A 187 8.90 -11.72 -6.16
CA HIS A 187 8.66 -11.33 -7.56
C HIS A 187 8.17 -9.89 -7.73
N GLN A 188 8.09 -9.12 -6.65
CA GLN A 188 7.68 -7.72 -6.67
C GLN A 188 8.89 -6.78 -6.78
N ASN A 189 8.64 -5.51 -7.09
CA ASN A 189 9.70 -4.49 -7.10
C ASN A 189 10.18 -4.21 -5.65
N PRO A 190 11.44 -4.50 -5.31
CA PRO A 190 11.97 -4.32 -3.96
C PRO A 190 11.97 -2.85 -3.49
N GLU A 191 12.05 -1.88 -4.42
CA GLU A 191 12.02 -0.45 -4.07
C GLU A 191 10.69 -0.03 -3.42
N ILE A 192 9.56 -0.65 -3.83
CA ILE A 192 8.26 -0.38 -3.20
C ILE A 192 8.27 -0.84 -1.75
N TYR A 193 8.78 -2.05 -1.50
CA TYR A 193 8.88 -2.62 -0.14
C TYR A 193 9.84 -1.81 0.73
N ALA A 194 10.98 -1.40 0.18
CA ALA A 194 11.92 -0.54 0.87
C ALA A 194 11.28 0.80 1.28
N SER A 195 10.57 1.46 0.36
CA SER A 195 9.88 2.71 0.69
C SER A 195 8.79 2.53 1.75
N ILE A 196 8.00 1.45 1.68
CA ILE A 196 7.00 1.14 2.72
C ILE A 196 7.66 0.94 4.08
N GLN A 197 8.83 0.28 4.13
CA GLN A 197 9.56 0.03 5.37
C GLN A 197 10.26 1.29 5.91
N PHE A 198 10.82 2.14 5.05
CA PHE A 198 11.70 3.23 5.50
C PHE A 198 11.03 4.60 5.55
N ASP A 199 9.97 4.82 4.77
CA ASP A 199 9.43 6.17 4.57
C ASP A 199 8.11 6.41 5.36
N ASN A 200 7.64 5.44 6.18
CA ASN A 200 6.49 5.61 7.06
C ASN A 200 6.91 5.96 8.50
N PRO A 201 6.80 7.24 8.93
CA PRO A 201 7.25 7.65 10.26
C PRO A 201 6.51 6.93 11.39
N PHE A 202 5.19 6.72 11.26
CA PHE A 202 4.40 6.05 12.28
C PHE A 202 4.84 4.58 12.49
N TYR A 203 5.26 3.91 11.43
CA TYR A 203 5.83 2.56 11.54
C TYR A 203 7.08 2.57 12.42
N HIS A 204 8.02 3.47 12.17
CA HIS A 204 9.27 3.58 12.93
C HIS A 204 9.06 4.00 14.38
N GLU A 205 8.17 4.96 14.61
CA GLU A 205 7.98 5.56 15.93
C GLU A 205 7.12 4.71 16.86
N LYS A 206 6.19 3.91 16.31
CA LYS A 206 5.17 3.20 17.10
C LYS A 206 5.16 1.70 16.87
N ILE A 207 5.11 1.25 15.63
CA ILE A 207 4.84 -0.16 15.32
C ILE A 207 6.09 -1.02 15.43
N LEU A 208 7.21 -0.56 14.89
CA LEU A 208 8.47 -1.33 14.95
C LEU A 208 9.00 -1.50 16.39
N PRO A 209 9.01 -0.47 17.25
CA PRO A 209 9.34 -0.65 18.67
C PRO A 209 8.39 -1.63 19.39
N LEU A 210 7.08 -1.52 19.18
CA LEU A 210 6.10 -2.45 19.73
C LEU A 210 6.35 -3.89 19.25
N CYS A 211 6.71 -4.05 17.98
CA CYS A 211 7.05 -5.37 17.43
C CYS A 211 8.22 -6.02 18.20
N TRP A 212 9.28 -5.27 18.45
CA TRP A 212 10.42 -5.78 19.22
C TRP A 212 10.05 -6.12 20.67
N GLU A 213 9.26 -5.29 21.33
CA GLU A 213 8.78 -5.56 22.69
C GLU A 213 7.98 -6.87 22.76
N VAL A 214 7.05 -7.07 21.83
CA VAL A 214 6.22 -8.28 21.77
C VAL A 214 7.06 -9.52 21.43
N LEU A 215 8.01 -9.42 20.50
CA LEU A 215 8.90 -10.52 20.16
C LEU A 215 9.83 -10.91 21.31
N GLU A 216 10.37 -9.95 22.06
CA GLU A 216 11.18 -10.23 23.23
C GLU A 216 10.36 -10.85 24.37
N ARG A 217 9.11 -10.39 24.60
CA ARG A 217 8.18 -11.05 25.55
C ARG A 217 7.97 -12.51 25.16
N LEU A 218 7.63 -12.79 23.91
CA LEU A 218 7.38 -14.14 23.41
C LEU A 218 8.63 -15.03 23.54
N LYS A 219 9.77 -14.51 23.11
CA LYS A 219 11.06 -15.18 23.22
C LYS A 219 11.36 -15.58 24.67
N LYS A 220 11.18 -14.64 25.61
CA LYS A 220 11.44 -14.91 27.04
C LYS A 220 10.53 -16.00 27.58
N ILE A 221 9.21 -15.95 27.30
CA ILE A 221 8.25 -16.97 27.73
C ILE A 221 8.69 -18.37 27.26
N ILE A 222 9.12 -18.48 25.99
CA ILE A 222 9.56 -19.75 25.40
C ILE A 222 10.87 -20.22 26.03
N GLN A 223 11.87 -19.33 26.21
CA GLN A 223 13.16 -19.67 26.81
C GLN A 223 13.03 -20.10 28.27
N ASP A 224 12.17 -19.43 29.03
CA ASP A 224 11.89 -19.74 30.43
C ASP A 224 10.97 -20.97 30.59
N GLN A 225 10.50 -21.56 29.49
CA GLN A 225 9.53 -22.68 29.45
C GLN A 225 8.28 -22.40 30.27
N ASN A 226 7.86 -21.13 30.35
CA ASN A 226 6.70 -20.71 31.13
C ASN A 226 5.39 -21.05 30.42
N TYR A 227 4.94 -22.28 30.62
CA TYR A 227 3.75 -22.84 29.97
C TYR A 227 2.47 -22.07 30.32
N GLU A 228 2.30 -21.68 31.58
CA GLU A 228 1.09 -20.93 32.03
C GLU A 228 1.01 -19.56 31.35
N GLU A 229 2.12 -18.83 31.32
CA GLU A 229 2.14 -17.52 30.66
C GLU A 229 1.94 -17.65 29.14
N PHE A 230 2.44 -18.73 28.55
CA PHE A 230 2.20 -19.02 27.13
C PHE A 230 0.70 -19.23 26.84
N LEU A 231 -0.03 -19.95 27.70
CA LEU A 231 -1.46 -20.16 27.55
C LEU A 231 -2.26 -18.85 27.71
N LYS A 232 -1.81 -17.94 28.58
CA LYS A 232 -2.47 -16.62 28.74
C LYS A 232 -2.43 -15.79 27.44
N ILE A 233 -1.41 -15.96 26.61
CA ILE A 233 -1.38 -15.29 25.29
C ILE A 233 -2.62 -15.67 24.46
N PHE A 234 -3.02 -16.94 24.46
CA PHE A 234 -4.20 -17.38 23.71
C PHE A 234 -5.48 -16.78 24.28
N GLN A 235 -5.57 -16.61 25.59
CA GLN A 235 -6.70 -15.94 26.22
C GLN A 235 -6.75 -14.44 25.82
N GLU A 236 -5.61 -13.74 25.87
CA GLU A 236 -5.49 -12.34 25.40
C GLU A 236 -5.93 -12.20 23.94
N LEU A 237 -5.54 -13.16 23.07
CA LEU A 237 -5.93 -13.17 21.66
C LEU A 237 -7.40 -13.51 21.44
N GLU A 238 -7.97 -14.42 22.23
CA GLU A 238 -9.41 -14.74 22.20
C GLU A 238 -10.25 -13.52 22.59
N ASP A 239 -9.86 -12.83 23.66
CA ASP A 239 -10.53 -11.60 24.11
C ASP A 239 -10.45 -10.49 23.05
N PHE A 240 -9.33 -10.37 22.37
CA PHE A 240 -9.13 -9.39 21.28
C PHE A 240 -9.92 -9.75 20.01
N LEU A 241 -9.90 -11.02 19.59
CA LEU A 241 -10.49 -11.49 18.34
C LEU A 241 -11.92 -12.02 18.48
N GLY A 242 -12.36 -12.35 19.70
CA GLY A 242 -13.61 -13.08 19.97
C GLY A 242 -14.89 -12.42 19.42
N ASN A 243 -14.88 -11.11 19.19
CA ASN A 243 -15.98 -10.37 18.57
C ASN A 243 -15.75 -10.12 17.05
N TYR A 244 -14.65 -10.60 16.48
CA TYR A 244 -14.33 -10.41 15.06
C TYR A 244 -14.86 -11.59 14.26
N SER A 245 -15.98 -11.39 13.57
CA SER A 245 -16.38 -12.28 12.48
C SER A 245 -15.60 -11.85 11.24
N SER A 246 -14.68 -12.70 10.78
CA SER A 246 -13.95 -12.47 9.52
C SER A 246 -14.96 -12.09 8.43
N PRO A 247 -14.88 -10.91 7.82
CA PRO A 247 -15.70 -10.62 6.67
C PRO A 247 -15.33 -11.64 5.59
N GLN A 248 -16.33 -12.37 5.10
CA GLN A 248 -16.19 -13.26 3.95
C GLN A 248 -15.93 -12.41 2.69
N LYS A 249 -14.78 -11.75 2.63
CA LYS A 249 -14.22 -11.30 1.36
C LYS A 249 -13.62 -12.55 0.75
N GLY A 250 -14.32 -13.15 -0.22
CA GLY A 250 -13.79 -14.29 -0.95
C GLY A 250 -12.40 -13.95 -1.50
N PHE A 251 -11.41 -14.73 -1.04
CA PHE A 251 -10.05 -14.71 -1.56
C PHE A 251 -10.01 -15.48 -2.87
#